data_f0998a81e5cfa471b501d732658ec4c4
#
_entry.id   f0998a81e5cfa471b501d732658ec4c4
#
_cell.length_a   1.000
_cell.length_b   1.000
_cell.length_c   1.000
_cell.angle_alpha   90.00
_cell.angle_beta   90.00
_cell.angle_gamma   90.00
#
_symmetry.space_group_name_H-M   'P 1'
#
loop_
_entity.id
_entity.type
_entity.pdbx_description
1 polymer ?
#
loop_
_entity_poly.entity_id
_entity_poly.type
_entity_poly.pdbx_seq_one_letter_code
_entity_poly.pdbx_strand_id
1 'polypeptide(L)'
;MNRRAILKGALGGVLSLTLPPFARYAFSQESPAIVPVREGFVMLTGAGGNVLVRTASAGQVLVDSGAAAFTDAVLAHLRGLPGGGRVTTLFNTHWHREQVGGNLAFGRSEATIIAHEKTRAHLATDYYLWDEDRYEKALPAAAHPTVTFFSGDQALAGNERIEYGHLLEAHTDGDIYVFFRDANVLAAGDAISPLKDPVLDWFGGGWLGGRADLQEKLLKLSDEKTRIVPSYGPVVGRAELQ
;
A
#
# COMPACT_ATOMS: atom_id res chain seq x y z
N MET A 1 -23.96 15.61 47.75
CA MET A 1 -23.19 15.14 46.57
C MET A 1 -23.08 13.63 46.62
N ASN A 2 -23.60 12.93 45.61
CA ASN A 2 -23.83 11.49 45.68
C ASN A 2 -22.58 10.76 45.20
N ARG A 3 -21.92 9.95 46.05
CA ARG A 3 -20.68 9.23 45.82
C ARG A 3 -20.73 8.31 44.58
N ARG A 4 -21.95 7.91 44.14
CA ARG A 4 -22.17 7.12 42.91
C ARG A 4 -21.98 7.92 41.60
N ALA A 5 -22.09 9.24 41.63
CA ALA A 5 -21.92 10.10 40.48
C ALA A 5 -20.41 10.33 40.15
N ILE A 6 -19.55 10.28 41.18
CA ILE A 6 -18.11 10.46 41.04
C ILE A 6 -17.48 9.20 40.43
N LEU A 7 -17.98 8.00 40.73
CA LEU A 7 -17.50 6.74 40.17
C LEU A 7 -17.85 6.54 38.69
N LYS A 8 -18.95 7.14 38.22
CA LYS A 8 -19.32 7.09 36.79
C LYS A 8 -18.52 8.07 35.93
N GLY A 9 -18.01 9.15 36.51
CA GLY A 9 -17.13 10.10 35.81
C GLY A 9 -15.69 9.66 35.73
N ALA A 10 -15.21 8.81 36.66
CA ALA A 10 -13.84 8.33 36.71
C ALA A 10 -13.58 7.15 35.74
N LEU A 11 -14.62 6.38 35.39
CA LEU A 11 -14.49 5.24 34.45
C LEU A 11 -14.44 5.68 32.96
N GLY A 12 -14.95 6.88 32.64
CA GLY A 12 -14.91 7.42 31.28
C GLY A 12 -13.55 8.05 30.91
N GLY A 13 -12.73 8.41 31.90
CA GLY A 13 -11.46 9.11 31.68
C GLY A 13 -10.22 8.20 31.62
N VAL A 14 -10.33 6.95 32.07
CA VAL A 14 -9.17 6.03 32.16
C VAL A 14 -9.03 5.13 30.94
N LEU A 15 -10.08 4.97 30.12
CA LEU A 15 -10.01 4.16 28.90
C LEU A 15 -9.25 4.83 27.74
N SER A 16 -8.95 6.13 27.81
CA SER A 16 -8.23 6.82 26.74
C SER A 16 -6.71 6.83 26.89
N LEU A 17 -6.16 6.27 27.99
CA LEU A 17 -4.73 6.32 28.29
C LEU A 17 -3.98 4.98 28.11
N THR A 18 -4.68 3.89 27.80
CA THR A 18 -4.09 2.55 27.70
C THR A 18 -4.14 1.93 26.31
N LEU A 19 -4.54 2.68 25.29
CA LEU A 19 -4.41 2.19 23.92
C LEU A 19 -2.94 2.27 23.49
N PRO A 20 -2.37 1.16 23.02
CA PRO A 20 -1.00 1.15 22.50
C PRO A 20 -0.83 2.19 21.38
N PRO A 21 0.41 2.74 21.16
CA PRO A 21 0.64 3.83 20.20
C PRO A 21 0.12 3.56 18.78
N PHE A 22 0.05 2.30 18.36
CA PHE A 22 -0.50 1.88 17.07
C PHE A 22 -2.04 1.86 17.01
N ALA A 23 -2.76 1.76 18.13
CA ALA A 23 -4.22 1.93 18.15
C ALA A 23 -4.65 3.38 17.87
N ARG A 24 -3.73 4.33 17.82
CA ARG A 24 -4.00 5.74 17.43
C ARG A 24 -4.11 5.94 15.92
N TYR A 25 -3.79 4.93 15.13
CA TYR A 25 -4.23 4.80 13.74
C TYR A 25 -5.64 4.19 13.67
N ALA A 26 -6.55 4.59 14.57
CA ALA A 26 -7.96 4.48 14.25
C ALA A 26 -8.12 5.28 12.94
N PHE A 27 -8.11 4.55 11.81
CA PHE A 27 -8.51 5.08 10.53
C PHE A 27 -9.76 5.91 10.78
N SER A 28 -9.72 7.21 10.54
CA SER A 28 -10.95 7.92 10.32
C SER A 28 -11.67 7.09 9.26
N GLN A 29 -12.85 6.58 9.56
CA GLN A 29 -13.64 5.77 8.62
C GLN A 29 -14.18 6.69 7.52
N GLU A 30 -13.30 7.53 6.96
CA GLU A 30 -13.61 8.26 5.74
C GLU A 30 -13.64 7.23 4.62
N SER A 31 -14.75 7.19 3.90
CA SER A 31 -14.87 6.35 2.72
C SER A 31 -13.76 6.72 1.75
N PRO A 32 -13.18 5.75 1.04
CA PRO A 32 -12.17 6.03 0.03
C PRO A 32 -12.62 7.14 -0.92
N ALA A 33 -11.69 8.04 -1.25
CA ALA A 33 -11.95 9.17 -2.16
C ALA A 33 -11.00 9.13 -3.35
N ILE A 34 -11.45 9.64 -4.50
CA ILE A 34 -10.66 9.70 -5.73
C ILE A 34 -9.89 11.02 -5.77
N VAL A 35 -8.58 10.93 -5.92
CA VAL A 35 -7.67 12.06 -6.12
C VAL A 35 -7.00 11.93 -7.50
N PRO A 36 -7.13 12.92 -8.39
CA PRO A 36 -6.43 12.88 -9.68
C PRO A 36 -4.91 12.94 -9.48
N VAL A 37 -4.17 12.10 -10.21
CA VAL A 37 -2.70 12.08 -10.22
C VAL A 37 -2.18 12.66 -11.52
N ARG A 38 -2.65 12.12 -12.64
CA ARG A 38 -2.33 12.51 -14.01
C ARG A 38 -3.43 12.00 -14.95
N GLU A 39 -3.43 12.39 -16.21
CA GLU A 39 -4.35 11.85 -17.21
C GLU A 39 -4.26 10.31 -17.23
N GLY A 40 -5.39 9.62 -17.10
CA GLY A 40 -5.45 8.17 -17.00
C GLY A 40 -5.00 7.59 -15.67
N PHE A 41 -4.68 8.41 -14.67
CA PHE A 41 -4.24 7.96 -13.34
C PHE A 41 -4.98 8.67 -12.22
N VAL A 42 -5.51 7.89 -11.30
CA VAL A 42 -6.11 8.37 -10.06
C VAL A 42 -5.53 7.62 -8.86
N MET A 43 -5.59 8.23 -7.70
CA MET A 43 -5.29 7.61 -6.42
C MET A 43 -6.57 7.53 -5.60
N LEU A 44 -6.88 6.35 -5.08
CA LEU A 44 -7.90 6.19 -4.05
C LEU A 44 -7.19 6.37 -2.70
N THR A 45 -7.58 7.40 -1.96
CA THR A 45 -7.10 7.65 -0.59
C THR A 45 -8.14 7.21 0.42
N GLY A 46 -7.74 6.94 1.68
CA GLY A 46 -8.68 6.48 2.72
C GLY A 46 -9.05 4.99 2.64
N ALA A 47 -8.34 4.19 1.84
CA ALA A 47 -8.57 2.76 1.70
C ALA A 47 -7.72 1.90 2.65
N GLY A 48 -7.22 2.47 3.75
CA GLY A 48 -6.18 1.86 4.60
C GLY A 48 -4.81 2.36 4.20
N GLY A 49 -4.36 2.06 2.98
CA GLY A 49 -3.29 2.76 2.26
C GLY A 49 -3.85 3.40 0.98
N ASN A 50 -3.04 4.21 0.30
CA ASN A 50 -3.38 4.70 -1.03
C ASN A 50 -3.35 3.55 -2.05
N VAL A 51 -4.32 3.56 -2.98
CA VAL A 51 -4.35 2.64 -4.11
C VAL A 51 -4.19 3.46 -5.38
N LEU A 52 -3.08 3.28 -6.11
CA LEU A 52 -2.91 3.93 -7.41
C LEU A 52 -3.62 3.10 -8.48
N VAL A 53 -4.41 3.78 -9.31
CA VAL A 53 -5.17 3.17 -10.40
C VAL A 53 -4.77 3.82 -11.73
N ARG A 54 -4.20 3.03 -12.62
CA ARG A 54 -4.09 3.38 -14.04
C ARG A 54 -5.35 2.91 -14.74
N THR A 55 -6.09 3.82 -15.35
CA THR A 55 -7.37 3.54 -16.01
C THR A 55 -7.19 3.39 -17.52
N ALA A 56 -7.80 2.35 -18.11
CA ALA A 56 -7.91 2.19 -19.55
C ALA A 56 -9.16 1.40 -19.90
N SER A 57 -9.70 1.60 -21.10
CA SER A 57 -10.88 0.87 -21.58
C SER A 57 -10.68 -0.65 -21.62
N ALA A 58 -9.47 -1.12 -21.86
CA ALA A 58 -9.11 -2.54 -21.90
C ALA A 58 -9.00 -3.19 -20.51
N GLY A 59 -8.96 -2.39 -19.44
CA GLY A 59 -8.84 -2.83 -18.05
C GLY A 59 -8.01 -1.87 -17.23
N GLN A 60 -7.95 -2.11 -15.93
CA GLN A 60 -7.27 -1.28 -14.95
C GLN A 60 -6.02 -1.99 -14.44
N VAL A 61 -4.97 -1.21 -14.15
CA VAL A 61 -3.79 -1.67 -13.42
C VAL A 61 -3.77 -0.96 -12.07
N LEU A 62 -3.59 -1.73 -11.01
CA LEU A 62 -3.52 -1.22 -9.64
C LEU A 62 -2.11 -1.35 -9.08
N VAL A 63 -1.74 -0.40 -8.22
CA VAL A 63 -0.65 -0.57 -7.26
C VAL A 63 -1.25 -0.49 -5.87
N ASP A 64 -1.10 -1.59 -5.13
CA ASP A 64 -1.77 -1.94 -3.88
C ASP A 64 -3.29 -2.10 -4.02
N SER A 65 -3.92 -2.67 -3.00
CA SER A 65 -5.33 -3.02 -3.01
C SER A 65 -6.14 -2.45 -1.85
N GLY A 66 -5.45 -1.74 -0.94
CA GLY A 66 -6.06 -1.22 0.29
C GLY A 66 -6.27 -2.32 1.35
N ALA A 67 -6.72 -1.91 2.52
CA ALA A 67 -7.05 -2.83 3.61
C ALA A 67 -8.37 -3.57 3.33
N ALA A 68 -8.49 -4.79 3.86
CA ALA A 68 -9.62 -5.68 3.62
C ALA A 68 -10.99 -5.04 3.94
N ALA A 69 -11.04 -4.20 4.97
CA ALA A 69 -12.27 -3.50 5.38
C ALA A 69 -12.81 -2.53 4.32
N PHE A 70 -11.97 -2.06 3.39
CA PHE A 70 -12.34 -1.10 2.35
C PHE A 70 -12.49 -1.74 0.96
N THR A 71 -12.35 -3.06 0.84
CA THR A 71 -12.38 -3.76 -0.46
C THR A 71 -13.65 -3.43 -1.27
N ASP A 72 -14.82 -3.47 -0.65
CA ASP A 72 -16.09 -3.19 -1.36
C ASP A 72 -16.17 -1.74 -1.85
N ALA A 73 -15.67 -0.79 -1.06
CA ALA A 73 -15.62 0.62 -1.44
C ALA A 73 -14.63 0.86 -2.59
N VAL A 74 -13.44 0.23 -2.53
CA VAL A 74 -12.45 0.27 -3.63
C VAL A 74 -13.08 -0.29 -4.91
N LEU A 75 -13.71 -1.47 -4.87
CA LEU A 75 -14.40 -2.07 -6.01
C LEU A 75 -15.52 -1.18 -6.56
N ALA A 76 -16.27 -0.48 -5.69
CA ALA A 76 -17.29 0.46 -6.12
C ALA A 76 -16.71 1.64 -6.91
N HIS A 77 -15.60 2.23 -6.43
CA HIS A 77 -14.90 3.28 -7.15
C HIS A 77 -14.35 2.80 -8.50
N LEU A 78 -13.72 1.63 -8.53
CA LEU A 78 -13.14 1.06 -9.76
C LEU A 78 -14.19 0.85 -10.85
N ARG A 79 -15.42 0.42 -10.49
CA ARG A 79 -16.53 0.29 -11.44
C ARG A 79 -16.94 1.62 -12.09
N GLY A 80 -16.79 2.73 -11.40
CA GLY A 80 -17.08 4.07 -11.92
C GLY A 80 -15.99 4.67 -12.82
N LEU A 81 -14.82 4.03 -12.89
CA LEU A 81 -13.68 4.49 -13.68
C LEU A 81 -13.60 3.78 -15.05
N PRO A 82 -12.90 4.37 -16.05
CA PRO A 82 -12.61 3.66 -17.31
C PRO A 82 -12.00 2.28 -17.05
N GLY A 83 -12.50 1.26 -17.74
CA GLY A 83 -12.20 -0.15 -17.50
C GLY A 83 -13.25 -0.88 -16.65
N GLY A 84 -14.21 -0.15 -16.06
CA GLY A 84 -15.44 -0.69 -15.45
C GLY A 84 -15.17 -1.64 -14.26
N GLY A 85 -14.07 -1.48 -13.55
CA GLY A 85 -13.67 -2.36 -12.44
C GLY A 85 -12.98 -3.66 -12.86
N ARG A 86 -12.71 -3.85 -14.15
CA ARG A 86 -11.92 -4.98 -14.63
C ARG A 86 -10.43 -4.73 -14.35
N VAL A 87 -9.94 -5.27 -13.26
CA VAL A 87 -8.51 -5.22 -12.94
C VAL A 87 -7.79 -6.36 -13.64
N THR A 88 -6.81 -6.04 -14.47
CA THR A 88 -5.98 -7.02 -15.18
C THR A 88 -4.69 -7.33 -14.46
N THR A 89 -4.13 -6.32 -13.79
CA THR A 89 -2.85 -6.43 -13.08
C THR A 89 -2.91 -5.66 -11.78
N LEU A 90 -2.40 -6.27 -10.73
CA LEU A 90 -2.24 -5.69 -9.40
C LEU A 90 -0.79 -5.85 -8.98
N PHE A 91 -0.09 -4.75 -8.69
CA PHE A 91 1.21 -4.77 -8.04
C PHE A 91 1.02 -4.60 -6.53
N ASN A 92 1.72 -5.40 -5.72
CA ASN A 92 1.82 -5.13 -4.28
C ASN A 92 3.19 -4.54 -3.98
N THR A 93 3.20 -3.34 -3.39
CA THR A 93 4.45 -2.66 -3.02
C THR A 93 5.19 -3.40 -1.92
N HIS A 94 4.46 -4.00 -0.96
CA HIS A 94 4.98 -4.86 0.10
C HIS A 94 3.83 -5.70 0.72
N TRP A 95 4.09 -6.40 1.83
CA TRP A 95 3.18 -7.43 2.36
C TRP A 95 2.18 -6.96 3.43
N HIS A 96 2.22 -5.71 3.90
CA HIS A 96 1.33 -5.24 4.96
C HIS A 96 -0.15 -5.27 4.56
N ARG A 97 -1.01 -5.52 5.55
CA ARG A 97 -2.45 -5.76 5.32
C ARG A 97 -3.19 -4.54 4.78
N GLU A 98 -2.66 -3.36 5.01
CA GLU A 98 -3.17 -2.09 4.50
C GLU A 98 -2.96 -1.96 2.99
N GLN A 99 -2.00 -2.69 2.43
CA GLN A 99 -1.65 -2.69 0.99
C GLN A 99 -2.23 -3.89 0.25
N VAL A 100 -2.33 -5.05 0.91
CA VAL A 100 -2.71 -6.32 0.26
C VAL A 100 -4.09 -6.85 0.68
N GLY A 101 -4.82 -6.13 1.54
CA GLY A 101 -6.08 -6.61 2.11
C GLY A 101 -7.17 -6.91 1.08
N GLY A 102 -7.18 -6.21 -0.05
CA GLY A 102 -8.10 -6.43 -1.17
C GLY A 102 -7.69 -7.55 -2.12
N ASN A 103 -6.46 -8.11 -2.01
CA ASN A 103 -5.92 -9.08 -2.97
C ASN A 103 -6.84 -10.25 -3.25
N LEU A 104 -7.54 -10.76 -2.23
CA LEU A 104 -8.43 -11.91 -2.39
C LEU A 104 -9.55 -11.66 -3.42
N ALA A 105 -10.11 -10.45 -3.44
CA ALA A 105 -11.16 -10.09 -4.40
C ALA A 105 -10.60 -10.06 -5.83
N PHE A 106 -9.42 -9.46 -6.01
CA PHE A 106 -8.77 -9.34 -7.32
C PHE A 106 -8.24 -10.68 -7.83
N GLY A 107 -7.64 -11.51 -6.97
CA GLY A 107 -7.17 -12.84 -7.35
C GLY A 107 -8.31 -13.78 -7.73
N ARG A 108 -9.46 -13.69 -7.06
CA ARG A 108 -10.67 -14.43 -7.46
C ARG A 108 -11.26 -13.95 -8.80
N SER A 109 -10.98 -12.73 -9.20
CA SER A 109 -11.35 -12.16 -10.50
C SER A 109 -10.25 -12.34 -11.56
N GLU A 110 -9.29 -13.25 -11.30
CA GLU A 110 -8.22 -13.64 -12.22
C GLU A 110 -7.25 -12.50 -12.59
N ALA A 111 -7.16 -11.45 -11.77
CA ALA A 111 -6.12 -10.45 -11.93
C ALA A 111 -4.73 -11.07 -11.72
N THR A 112 -3.77 -10.72 -12.57
CA THR A 112 -2.36 -11.07 -12.33
C THR A 112 -1.84 -10.24 -11.17
N ILE A 113 -1.47 -10.88 -10.06
CA ILE A 113 -0.87 -10.20 -8.90
C ILE A 113 0.64 -10.34 -8.98
N ILE A 114 1.35 -9.21 -9.02
CA ILE A 114 2.81 -9.13 -9.17
C ILE A 114 3.40 -8.54 -7.88
N ALA A 115 4.40 -9.20 -7.32
CA ALA A 115 5.13 -8.71 -6.15
C ALA A 115 6.53 -9.29 -6.06
N HIS A 116 7.34 -8.79 -5.13
CA HIS A 116 8.59 -9.43 -4.77
C HIS A 116 8.35 -10.83 -4.17
N GLU A 117 9.27 -11.78 -4.38
CA GLU A 117 9.14 -13.15 -3.86
C GLU A 117 9.00 -13.19 -2.33
N LYS A 118 9.71 -12.30 -1.61
CA LYS A 118 9.60 -12.20 -0.15
C LYS A 118 8.20 -11.75 0.28
N THR A 119 7.56 -10.82 -0.44
CA THR A 119 6.16 -10.44 -0.20
C THR A 119 5.24 -11.67 -0.32
N ARG A 120 5.40 -12.50 -1.34
CA ARG A 120 4.63 -13.75 -1.47
C ARG A 120 4.91 -14.70 -0.31
N ALA A 121 6.15 -14.86 0.11
CA ALA A 121 6.51 -15.71 1.23
C ALA A 121 5.85 -15.26 2.54
N HIS A 122 5.84 -13.94 2.83
CA HIS A 122 5.14 -13.37 3.97
C HIS A 122 3.62 -13.65 3.91
N LEU A 123 2.99 -13.46 2.75
CA LEU A 123 1.55 -13.70 2.60
C LEU A 123 1.14 -15.17 2.72
N ALA A 124 2.06 -16.09 2.46
CA ALA A 124 1.85 -17.54 2.50
C ALA A 124 2.17 -18.20 3.86
N THR A 125 2.62 -17.42 4.86
CA THR A 125 3.13 -17.94 6.12
C THR A 125 2.34 -17.39 7.31
N ASP A 126 2.11 -18.20 8.33
CA ASP A 126 1.60 -17.76 9.63
C ASP A 126 2.75 -17.15 10.43
N TYR A 127 2.55 -15.96 11.00
CA TYR A 127 3.52 -15.32 11.89
C TYR A 127 2.95 -15.15 13.29
N TYR A 128 3.81 -15.32 14.30
CA TYR A 128 3.53 -14.88 15.64
C TYR A 128 4.13 -13.51 15.87
N LEU A 129 3.27 -12.51 16.05
CA LEU A 129 3.66 -11.13 16.36
C LEU A 129 3.80 -11.02 17.88
N TRP A 130 5.03 -11.14 18.37
CA TRP A 130 5.32 -11.22 19.80
C TRP A 130 5.00 -9.94 20.58
N ASP A 131 5.05 -8.78 19.94
CA ASP A 131 4.73 -7.47 20.50
C ASP A 131 3.22 -7.24 20.63
N GLU A 132 2.41 -7.94 19.85
CA GLU A 132 0.95 -7.92 19.88
C GLU A 132 0.34 -9.20 20.51
N ASP A 133 1.16 -10.17 20.90
CA ASP A 133 0.75 -11.48 21.44
C ASP A 133 -0.34 -12.16 20.60
N ARG A 134 -0.18 -12.14 19.26
CA ARG A 134 -1.13 -12.76 18.33
C ARG A 134 -0.46 -13.41 17.12
N TYR A 135 -1.20 -14.31 16.50
CA TYR A 135 -0.83 -14.86 15.20
C TYR A 135 -1.44 -14.03 14.07
N GLU A 136 -0.59 -13.61 13.14
CA GLU A 136 -1.02 -13.14 11.82
C GLU A 136 -1.11 -14.36 10.90
N LYS A 137 -2.31 -14.63 10.37
CA LYS A 137 -2.54 -15.80 9.54
C LYS A 137 -2.16 -15.57 8.09
N ALA A 138 -1.63 -16.60 7.44
CA ALA A 138 -1.44 -16.60 5.99
C ALA A 138 -2.74 -16.22 5.27
N LEU A 139 -2.61 -15.49 4.17
CA LEU A 139 -3.74 -15.21 3.31
C LEU A 139 -4.16 -16.47 2.53
N PRO A 140 -5.42 -16.57 2.10
CA PRO A 140 -5.84 -17.60 1.18
C PRO A 140 -5.03 -17.59 -0.12
N ALA A 141 -4.76 -18.74 -0.72
CA ALA A 141 -3.93 -18.87 -1.92
C ALA A 141 -4.34 -17.93 -3.09
N ALA A 142 -5.63 -17.66 -3.26
CA ALA A 142 -6.11 -16.73 -4.27
C ALA A 142 -5.71 -15.24 -4.01
N ALA A 143 -5.21 -14.92 -2.82
CA ALA A 143 -4.70 -13.58 -2.49
C ALA A 143 -3.18 -13.48 -2.67
N HIS A 144 -2.50 -14.56 -3.00
CA HIS A 144 -1.05 -14.56 -3.18
C HIS A 144 -0.66 -14.01 -4.55
N PRO A 145 0.52 -13.35 -4.67
CA PRO A 145 1.10 -13.02 -5.96
C PRO A 145 1.23 -14.24 -6.87
N THR A 146 0.74 -14.11 -8.10
CA THR A 146 0.82 -15.14 -9.14
C THR A 146 2.08 -15.03 -9.97
N VAL A 147 2.68 -13.83 -10.01
CA VAL A 147 3.97 -13.55 -10.64
C VAL A 147 4.89 -12.92 -9.60
N THR A 148 6.08 -13.48 -9.45
CA THR A 148 7.08 -12.97 -8.50
C THR A 148 8.44 -12.78 -9.17
N PHE A 149 9.26 -11.92 -8.57
CA PHE A 149 10.62 -11.61 -9.04
C PHE A 149 11.53 -11.28 -7.84
N PHE A 150 12.86 -11.24 -8.07
CA PHE A 150 13.85 -10.88 -7.05
C PHE A 150 14.49 -9.50 -7.27
N SER A 151 14.76 -9.10 -8.50
CA SER A 151 15.46 -7.84 -8.78
C SER A 151 14.58 -6.79 -9.42
N GLY A 152 13.90 -7.12 -10.49
CA GLY A 152 13.01 -6.25 -11.24
C GLY A 152 12.75 -6.76 -12.64
N ASP A 153 11.75 -6.17 -13.27
CA ASP A 153 11.32 -6.52 -14.62
C ASP A 153 10.48 -5.40 -15.24
N GLN A 154 9.88 -5.67 -16.39
CA GLN A 154 9.01 -4.78 -17.12
C GLN A 154 7.72 -5.50 -17.51
N ALA A 155 6.61 -4.76 -17.49
CA ALA A 155 5.32 -5.19 -17.99
C ALA A 155 4.76 -4.14 -18.95
N LEU A 156 3.77 -4.55 -19.73
CA LEU A 156 2.99 -3.66 -20.59
C LEU A 156 1.52 -3.69 -20.17
N ALA A 157 0.91 -2.52 -20.10
CA ALA A 157 -0.52 -2.38 -19.93
C ALA A 157 -1.08 -1.52 -21.07
N GLY A 158 -1.52 -2.19 -22.14
CA GLY A 158 -1.74 -1.53 -23.44
C GLY A 158 -0.41 -1.01 -23.98
N ASN A 159 -0.31 0.31 -24.20
CA ASN A 159 0.92 0.96 -24.66
C ASN A 159 1.79 1.51 -23.51
N GLU A 160 1.34 1.42 -22.26
CA GLU A 160 2.07 1.92 -21.11
C GLU A 160 3.18 0.95 -20.70
N ARG A 161 4.41 1.46 -20.61
CA ARG A 161 5.57 0.70 -20.12
C ARG A 161 5.64 0.82 -18.60
N ILE A 162 5.51 -0.30 -17.92
CA ILE A 162 5.61 -0.39 -16.47
C ILE A 162 6.94 -1.05 -16.12
N GLU A 163 7.82 -0.29 -15.49
CA GLU A 163 9.04 -0.80 -14.89
C GLU A 163 8.79 -1.00 -13.40
N TYR A 164 9.22 -2.12 -12.86
CA TYR A 164 9.12 -2.37 -11.42
C TYR A 164 10.40 -3.04 -10.92
N GLY A 165 10.73 -2.81 -9.67
CA GLY A 165 11.95 -3.37 -9.12
C GLY A 165 12.02 -3.31 -7.62
N HIS A 166 12.88 -4.16 -7.06
CA HIS A 166 13.10 -4.30 -5.65
C HIS A 166 13.78 -3.06 -5.06
N LEU A 167 13.28 -2.63 -3.90
CA LEU A 167 13.88 -1.62 -3.03
C LEU A 167 14.48 -2.35 -1.82
N LEU A 168 15.77 -2.63 -1.88
CA LEU A 168 16.44 -3.53 -0.95
C LEU A 168 16.25 -3.09 0.50
N GLU A 169 15.50 -3.89 1.28
CA GLU A 169 15.35 -3.81 2.74
C GLU A 169 15.08 -2.39 3.28
N ALA A 170 14.18 -1.65 2.63
CA ALA A 170 13.87 -0.27 2.98
C ALA A 170 12.87 -0.17 4.15
N HIS A 171 11.58 -0.38 3.88
CA HIS A 171 10.52 -0.46 4.88
C HIS A 171 10.29 -1.91 5.32
N THR A 172 10.27 -2.82 4.34
CA THR A 172 10.30 -4.28 4.50
C THR A 172 11.38 -4.90 3.61
N ASP A 173 11.57 -6.21 3.69
CA ASP A 173 12.48 -6.95 2.83
C ASP A 173 11.92 -7.24 1.42
N GLY A 174 10.64 -6.96 1.20
CA GLY A 174 9.92 -7.19 -0.06
C GLY A 174 9.43 -5.94 -0.77
N ASP A 175 9.93 -4.76 -0.41
CA ASP A 175 9.51 -3.49 -1.00
C ASP A 175 9.82 -3.41 -2.48
N ILE A 176 8.87 -2.87 -3.26
CA ILE A 176 9.08 -2.58 -4.68
C ILE A 176 8.64 -1.17 -5.03
N TYR A 177 9.25 -0.62 -6.07
CA TYR A 177 8.67 0.51 -6.80
C TYR A 177 7.95 0.00 -8.05
N VAL A 178 6.97 0.78 -8.52
CA VAL A 178 6.26 0.57 -9.79
C VAL A 178 6.26 1.90 -10.54
N PHE A 179 6.89 1.94 -11.71
CA PHE A 179 7.07 3.15 -12.48
C PHE A 179 6.40 3.06 -13.85
N PHE A 180 5.36 3.84 -14.05
CA PHE A 180 4.67 4.04 -15.32
C PHE A 180 5.47 5.06 -16.11
N ARG A 181 6.37 4.58 -16.97
CA ARG A 181 7.41 5.36 -17.62
C ARG A 181 6.87 6.45 -18.54
N ASP A 182 5.86 6.14 -19.35
CA ASP A 182 5.35 7.07 -20.34
C ASP A 182 4.49 8.16 -19.68
N ALA A 183 3.76 7.81 -18.63
CA ALA A 183 3.01 8.76 -17.81
C ALA A 183 3.87 9.51 -16.78
N ASN A 184 5.08 9.06 -16.50
CA ASN A 184 5.98 9.58 -15.46
C ASN A 184 5.32 9.60 -14.07
N VAL A 185 4.70 8.46 -13.68
CA VAL A 185 4.06 8.23 -12.38
C VAL A 185 4.78 7.08 -11.68
N LEU A 186 5.30 7.35 -10.48
CA LEU A 186 6.09 6.42 -9.67
C LEU A 186 5.36 6.11 -8.37
N ALA A 187 5.02 4.85 -8.12
CA ALA A 187 4.55 4.38 -6.82
C ALA A 187 5.70 3.72 -6.06
N ALA A 188 5.86 4.02 -4.79
CA ALA A 188 6.96 3.54 -3.96
C ALA A 188 6.51 3.02 -2.58
N GLY A 189 5.23 2.83 -2.38
CA GLY A 189 4.69 2.25 -1.14
C GLY A 189 5.08 3.05 0.11
N ASP A 190 5.36 2.34 1.20
CA ASP A 190 5.82 2.89 2.48
C ASP A 190 7.33 3.19 2.48
N ALA A 191 8.00 2.96 1.36
CA ALA A 191 9.38 3.37 1.17
C ALA A 191 9.55 4.89 1.31
N ILE A 192 8.51 5.66 1.00
CA ILE A 192 8.44 7.11 1.22
C ILE A 192 7.20 7.49 2.05
N SER A 193 7.32 8.53 2.87
CA SER A 193 6.20 9.09 3.62
C SER A 193 6.33 10.61 3.74
N PRO A 194 5.44 11.38 3.09
CA PRO A 194 5.46 12.83 3.17
C PRO A 194 4.85 13.37 4.47
N LEU A 195 4.19 12.52 5.27
CA LEU A 195 3.47 12.95 6.48
C LEU A 195 4.30 12.80 7.76
N LYS A 196 5.24 11.86 7.78
CA LYS A 196 6.06 11.52 8.94
C LYS A 196 7.22 10.62 8.52
N ASP A 197 8.18 10.44 9.39
CA ASP A 197 9.23 9.44 9.18
C ASP A 197 8.59 8.06 9.01
N PRO A 198 8.91 7.35 7.93
CA PRO A 198 8.38 6.01 7.69
C PRO A 198 8.82 5.06 8.79
N VAL A 199 7.91 4.20 9.21
CA VAL A 199 8.21 3.12 10.14
C VAL A 199 9.10 2.10 9.44
N LEU A 200 10.11 1.60 10.14
CA LEU A 200 10.89 0.44 9.71
C LEU A 200 10.22 -0.81 10.29
N ASP A 201 9.83 -1.72 9.45
CA ASP A 201 9.36 -3.02 9.90
C ASP A 201 10.56 -3.96 10.13
N TRP A 202 11.12 -3.90 11.34
CA TRP A 202 12.25 -4.74 11.73
C TRP A 202 11.94 -6.24 11.64
N PHE A 203 10.70 -6.63 11.89
CA PHE A 203 10.25 -8.01 11.76
C PHE A 203 10.23 -8.46 10.30
N GLY A 204 9.72 -7.60 9.42
CA GLY A 204 9.68 -7.80 7.97
C GLY A 204 11.00 -7.46 7.26
N GLY A 205 12.11 -7.24 7.98
CA GLY A 205 13.43 -7.06 7.39
C GLY A 205 13.77 -5.64 6.93
N GLY A 206 12.98 -4.62 7.32
CA GLY A 206 13.31 -3.23 7.06
C GLY A 206 14.50 -2.74 7.87
N TRP A 207 15.36 -1.89 7.31
CA TRP A 207 16.48 -1.31 8.03
C TRP A 207 16.91 0.08 7.51
N LEU A 208 17.57 0.85 8.37
CA LEU A 208 17.87 2.25 8.11
C LEU A 208 18.81 2.47 6.91
N GLY A 209 19.79 1.59 6.68
CA GLY A 209 20.71 1.71 5.55
C GLY A 209 20.00 1.54 4.22
N GLY A 210 19.08 0.55 4.11
CA GLY A 210 18.27 0.34 2.91
C GLY A 210 17.40 1.54 2.55
N ARG A 211 16.99 2.33 3.57
CA ARG A 211 16.28 3.59 3.33
C ARG A 211 17.12 4.67 2.66
N ALA A 212 18.39 4.78 2.99
CA ALA A 212 19.28 5.72 2.31
C ALA A 212 19.50 5.29 0.85
N ASP A 213 19.74 4.00 0.62
CA ASP A 213 19.95 3.43 -0.72
C ASP A 213 18.69 3.58 -1.60
N LEU A 214 17.51 3.38 -1.02
CA LEU A 214 16.25 3.56 -1.73
C LEU A 214 16.05 5.02 -2.18
N GLN A 215 16.35 5.98 -1.31
CA GLN A 215 16.20 7.39 -1.62
C GLN A 215 17.05 7.78 -2.84
N GLU A 216 18.32 7.35 -2.84
CA GLU A 216 19.21 7.53 -4.00
C GLU A 216 18.65 6.87 -5.27
N LYS A 217 18.09 5.66 -5.15
CA LYS A 217 17.48 4.95 -6.27
C LYS A 217 16.26 5.68 -6.83
N LEU A 218 15.36 6.13 -5.97
CA LEU A 218 14.17 6.89 -6.41
C LEU A 218 14.53 8.25 -7.03
N LEU A 219 15.55 8.92 -6.51
CA LEU A 219 16.11 10.13 -7.10
C LEU A 219 16.69 9.89 -8.50
N LYS A 220 17.35 8.75 -8.74
CA LYS A 220 17.86 8.38 -10.08
C LYS A 220 16.75 8.01 -11.06
N LEU A 221 15.64 7.44 -10.57
CA LEU A 221 14.49 7.05 -11.39
C LEU A 221 13.62 8.24 -11.79
N SER A 222 13.53 9.27 -10.94
CA SER A 222 12.60 10.40 -11.07
C SER A 222 13.25 11.64 -11.68
N ASP A 223 12.43 12.49 -12.27
CA ASP A 223 12.75 13.84 -12.70
C ASP A 223 11.82 14.87 -12.03
N GLU A 224 12.00 16.17 -12.35
CA GLU A 224 11.24 17.27 -11.76
C GLU A 224 9.73 17.21 -12.07
N LYS A 225 9.31 16.42 -13.05
CA LYS A 225 7.91 16.25 -13.46
C LYS A 225 7.30 14.96 -12.95
N THR A 226 8.08 14.10 -12.32
CA THR A 226 7.61 12.80 -11.80
C THR A 226 6.57 13.04 -10.71
N ARG A 227 5.43 12.35 -10.83
CA ARG A 227 4.40 12.28 -9.79
C ARG A 227 4.66 11.03 -8.96
N ILE A 228 4.96 11.21 -7.68
CA ILE A 228 5.32 10.11 -6.78
C ILE A 228 4.15 9.85 -5.84
N VAL A 229 3.69 8.60 -5.82
CA VAL A 229 2.55 8.15 -5.03
C VAL A 229 3.05 7.30 -3.87
N PRO A 230 2.95 7.80 -2.62
CA PRO A 230 3.28 7.05 -1.42
C PRO A 230 2.08 6.19 -0.99
N SER A 231 2.28 5.24 -0.06
CA SER A 231 1.16 4.53 0.57
C SER A 231 0.27 5.44 1.42
N TYR A 232 0.79 6.53 1.95
CA TYR A 232 0.04 7.47 2.79
C TYR A 232 0.35 8.91 2.41
N GLY A 233 -0.68 9.76 2.51
CA GLY A 233 -0.54 11.18 2.24
C GLY A 233 -0.75 11.57 0.78
N PRO A 234 -0.44 12.82 0.41
CA PRO A 234 -0.65 13.34 -0.93
C PRO A 234 0.37 12.80 -1.94
N VAL A 235 0.05 12.94 -3.22
CA VAL A 235 1.01 12.78 -4.30
C VAL A 235 2.07 13.87 -4.19
N VAL A 236 3.33 13.48 -4.24
CA VAL A 236 4.48 14.39 -4.09
C VAL A 236 5.32 14.46 -5.37
N GLY A 237 6.30 15.34 -5.40
CA GLY A 237 7.28 15.44 -6.47
C GLY A 237 8.66 14.98 -6.00
N ARG A 238 9.65 15.12 -6.90
CA ARG A 238 11.04 14.73 -6.61
C ARG A 238 11.66 15.52 -5.44
N ALA A 239 11.26 16.75 -5.20
CA ALA A 239 11.81 17.59 -4.14
C ALA A 239 11.57 16.99 -2.74
N GLU A 240 10.49 16.26 -2.55
CA GLU A 240 10.15 15.62 -1.28
C GLU A 240 10.97 14.33 -1.02
N LEU A 241 11.78 13.89 -1.98
CA LEU A 241 12.76 12.81 -1.79
C LEU A 241 14.10 13.32 -1.23
N GLN A 242 14.33 14.63 -1.13
CA GLN A 242 15.58 15.26 -0.68
C GLN A 242 15.51 15.65 0.80
#